data_175f3268889f191ed82a4cbe73d152c3
#
_entry.id   175f3268889f191ed82a4cbe73d152c3
#
_cell.length_a   1.000
_cell.length_b   1.000
_cell.length_c   1.000
_cell.angle_alpha   90.00
_cell.angle_beta   90.00
_cell.angle_gamma   90.00
#
_symmetry.space_group_name_H-M   'P 1'
#
loop_
_entity.id
_entity.type
_entity.pdbx_description
1 polymer ?
#
loop_
_entity_poly.entity_id
_entity_poly.type
_entity_poly.pdbx_seq_one_letter_code
_entity_poly.pdbx_strand_id
1 'polypeptide(L)'
;MRTVRIRLHVPGKPPDDVYATLADFERYPELCDAVQSVAVTEASPNRTVSRWEVTFRAGLLRWTEEDTFDPGTLSIAFRQLEGDAALFDGSWKCADAASGSEIMFSARLDMGIPSLADALEPIAARTLIENIVSIVRGLVGRADVTASGVVVPVPAGGAS
;
A
#
# COMPACT_ATOMS: atom_id res chain seq x y z
N MET A 1 14.77 -0.92 -7.62
CA MET A 1 13.29 -0.91 -7.63
C MET A 1 12.76 -2.31 -7.30
N ARG A 2 11.79 -2.37 -6.42
CA ARG A 2 11.14 -3.63 -6.01
C ARG A 2 9.65 -3.52 -6.21
N THR A 3 9.01 -4.62 -6.61
CA THR A 3 7.56 -4.75 -6.61
C THR A 3 7.16 -5.64 -5.45
N VAL A 4 6.27 -5.13 -4.61
CA VAL A 4 5.71 -5.84 -3.46
C VAL A 4 4.28 -6.24 -3.81
N ARG A 5 3.92 -7.49 -3.51
CA ARG A 5 2.56 -7.99 -3.67
C ARG A 5 2.13 -8.71 -2.41
N ILE A 6 0.93 -8.40 -1.95
CA ILE A 6 0.35 -9.01 -0.75
C ILE A 6 -1.09 -9.36 -1.05
N ARG A 7 -1.50 -10.53 -0.59
CA ARG A 7 -2.89 -10.99 -0.66
C ARG A 7 -3.33 -11.38 0.74
N LEU A 8 -4.47 -10.83 1.18
CA LEU A 8 -5.02 -11.09 2.51
C LEU A 8 -6.47 -11.53 2.38
N HIS A 9 -6.87 -12.47 3.24
CA HIS A 9 -8.25 -12.87 3.39
C HIS A 9 -8.85 -12.18 4.63
N VAL A 10 -10.02 -11.55 4.46
CA VAL A 10 -10.76 -10.86 5.53
C VAL A 10 -12.04 -11.64 5.79
N PRO A 11 -12.08 -12.47 6.85
CA PRO A 11 -13.27 -13.29 7.12
C PRO A 11 -14.46 -12.46 7.55
N GLY A 12 -15.64 -12.83 7.06
CA GLY A 12 -16.92 -12.32 7.55
C GLY A 12 -17.30 -10.92 7.09
N LYS A 13 -16.51 -10.27 6.23
CA LYS A 13 -16.79 -8.91 5.75
C LYS A 13 -16.98 -8.90 4.24
N PRO A 14 -18.06 -8.30 3.72
CA PRO A 14 -18.26 -8.17 2.28
C PRO A 14 -17.22 -7.22 1.65
N PRO A 15 -16.87 -7.42 0.37
CA PRO A 15 -15.83 -6.59 -0.27
C PRO A 15 -16.18 -5.11 -0.34
N ASP A 16 -17.45 -4.75 -0.48
CA ASP A 16 -17.87 -3.35 -0.48
C ASP A 16 -17.55 -2.65 0.83
N ASP A 17 -17.77 -3.33 1.97
CA ASP A 17 -17.49 -2.78 3.29
C ASP A 17 -15.98 -2.64 3.51
N VAL A 18 -15.21 -3.64 3.09
CA VAL A 18 -13.76 -3.60 3.17
C VAL A 18 -13.21 -2.46 2.30
N TYR A 19 -13.73 -2.30 1.10
CA TYR A 19 -13.33 -1.21 0.22
C TYR A 19 -13.63 0.17 0.82
N ALA A 20 -14.83 0.35 1.38
CA ALA A 20 -15.19 1.61 2.03
C ALA A 20 -14.24 1.95 3.18
N THR A 21 -13.82 0.95 3.94
CA THR A 21 -12.84 1.14 5.02
C THR A 21 -11.46 1.52 4.48
N LEU A 22 -10.99 0.86 3.42
CA LEU A 22 -9.72 1.19 2.78
C LEU A 22 -9.72 2.58 2.15
N ALA A 23 -10.85 3.04 1.65
CA ALA A 23 -10.98 4.33 0.99
C ALA A 23 -11.04 5.51 1.97
N ASP A 24 -11.30 5.27 3.24
CA ASP A 24 -11.45 6.31 4.27
C ASP A 24 -10.09 6.62 4.90
N PHE A 25 -9.23 7.28 4.14
CA PHE A 25 -7.82 7.50 4.49
C PHE A 25 -7.64 8.28 5.79
N GLU A 26 -8.48 9.27 6.05
CA GLU A 26 -8.30 10.13 7.21
C GLU A 26 -8.57 9.44 8.54
N ARG A 27 -9.16 8.25 8.51
CA ARG A 27 -9.35 7.42 9.70
C ARG A 27 -8.15 6.52 10.03
N TYR A 28 -7.20 6.37 9.11
CA TYR A 28 -6.07 5.47 9.32
C TYR A 28 -5.28 5.76 10.60
N PRO A 29 -4.97 7.02 10.95
CA PRO A 29 -4.21 7.28 12.18
C PRO A 29 -4.89 6.82 13.46
N GLU A 30 -6.23 6.82 13.49
CA GLU A 30 -6.98 6.35 14.66
C GLU A 30 -6.92 4.83 14.82
N LEU A 31 -6.81 4.11 13.71
CA LEU A 31 -6.94 2.66 13.66
C LEU A 31 -5.61 1.92 13.50
N CYS A 32 -4.57 2.62 13.05
CA CYS A 32 -3.28 2.02 12.68
C CYS A 32 -2.14 2.76 13.35
N ASP A 33 -1.44 2.09 14.26
CA ASP A 33 -0.31 2.70 14.99
C ASP A 33 0.82 3.13 14.06
N ALA A 34 1.01 2.44 12.94
CA ALA A 34 2.06 2.76 11.98
C ALA A 34 1.79 4.07 11.22
N VAL A 35 0.55 4.50 11.11
CA VAL A 35 0.18 5.71 10.38
C VAL A 35 0.11 6.88 11.34
N GLN A 36 1.05 7.81 11.22
CA GLN A 36 1.15 8.98 12.11
C GLN A 36 0.17 10.07 11.71
N SER A 37 0.06 10.33 10.41
CA SER A 37 -0.88 11.34 9.90
C SER A 37 -1.28 11.05 8.47
N VAL A 38 -2.51 11.45 8.13
CA VAL A 38 -3.02 11.49 6.77
C VAL A 38 -3.82 12.77 6.61
N ALA A 39 -3.57 13.51 5.54
CA ALA A 39 -4.36 14.69 5.19
C ALA A 39 -4.76 14.61 3.72
N VAL A 40 -6.06 14.66 3.45
CA VAL A 40 -6.58 14.78 2.09
C VAL A 40 -6.61 16.27 1.75
N THR A 41 -5.77 16.68 0.79
CA THR A 41 -5.58 18.10 0.45
C THR A 41 -6.39 18.55 -0.75
N GLU A 42 -6.74 17.62 -1.64
CA GLU A 42 -7.60 17.89 -2.79
C GLU A 42 -8.54 16.68 -2.96
N ALA A 43 -9.80 16.96 -3.29
CA ALA A 43 -10.78 15.90 -3.49
C ALA A 43 -11.73 16.27 -4.64
N SER A 44 -11.96 15.30 -5.51
CA SER A 44 -12.99 15.30 -6.54
C SER A 44 -13.64 13.91 -6.57
N PRO A 45 -14.71 13.66 -7.34
CA PRO A 45 -15.51 12.43 -7.16
C PRO A 45 -14.73 11.12 -7.15
N ASN A 46 -13.71 10.96 -7.97
CA ASN A 46 -12.95 9.70 -8.04
C ASN A 46 -11.45 9.93 -7.93
N ARG A 47 -11.04 11.06 -7.36
CA ARG A 47 -9.64 11.42 -7.26
C ARG A 47 -9.38 12.24 -6.00
N THR A 48 -8.30 11.90 -5.29
CA THR A 48 -7.82 12.71 -4.17
C THR A 48 -6.32 12.95 -4.33
N VAL A 49 -5.84 13.98 -3.63
CA VAL A 49 -4.41 14.12 -3.30
C VAL A 49 -4.32 14.00 -1.79
N SER A 50 -3.48 13.09 -1.31
CA SER A 50 -3.33 12.83 0.10
C SER A 50 -1.87 12.86 0.51
N ARG A 51 -1.64 13.37 1.74
CA ARG A 51 -0.31 13.47 2.34
C ARG A 51 -0.21 12.50 3.50
N TRP A 52 0.87 11.73 3.54
CA TRP A 52 1.06 10.62 4.48
C TRP A 52 2.35 10.76 5.26
N GLU A 53 2.29 10.42 6.55
CA GLU A 53 3.46 10.17 7.39
C GLU A 53 3.26 8.81 8.06
N VAL A 54 4.15 7.89 7.77
CA VAL A 54 4.07 6.51 8.23
C VAL A 54 5.37 6.12 8.92
N THR A 55 5.28 5.44 10.04
CA THR A 55 6.46 4.86 10.70
C THR A 55 7.13 3.87 9.77
N PHE A 56 8.42 4.05 9.57
CA PHE A 56 9.19 3.20 8.68
C PHE A 56 10.53 2.92 9.35
N ARG A 57 10.67 1.71 9.93
CA ARG A 57 11.79 1.33 10.80
C ARG A 57 11.91 2.30 11.98
N ALA A 58 13.09 2.92 12.17
CA ALA A 58 13.30 3.86 13.27
C ALA A 58 12.96 5.32 12.95
N GLY A 59 12.37 5.57 11.79
CA GLY A 59 12.03 6.92 11.34
C GLY A 59 10.64 7.02 10.75
N LEU A 60 10.42 8.07 9.98
CA LEU A 60 9.17 8.32 9.25
C LEU A 60 9.43 8.32 7.76
N LEU A 61 8.50 7.73 7.04
CA LEU A 61 8.40 7.87 5.58
C LEU A 61 7.29 8.86 5.29
N ARG A 62 7.60 9.89 4.52
CA ARG A 62 6.65 10.95 4.16
C ARG A 62 6.50 11.03 2.67
N TRP A 63 5.26 11.16 2.21
CA TRP A 63 4.98 11.36 0.79
C TRP A 63 3.62 12.00 0.58
N THR A 64 3.45 12.56 -0.63
CA THR A 64 2.18 13.02 -1.16
C THR A 64 1.85 12.18 -2.38
N GLU A 65 0.62 11.71 -2.47
CA GLU A 65 0.18 10.85 -3.56
C GLU A 65 -1.10 11.36 -4.20
N GLU A 66 -1.26 11.00 -5.46
CA GLU A 66 -2.53 11.11 -6.16
C GLU A 66 -3.22 9.75 -6.08
N ASP A 67 -4.47 9.76 -5.64
CA ASP A 67 -5.29 8.57 -5.48
C ASP A 67 -6.42 8.58 -6.50
N THR A 68 -6.60 7.47 -7.19
CA THR A 68 -7.71 7.29 -8.14
C THR A 68 -8.58 6.14 -7.66
N PHE A 69 -9.87 6.42 -7.48
CA PHE A 69 -10.84 5.46 -6.96
C PHE A 69 -11.69 4.92 -8.10
N ASP A 70 -11.84 3.60 -8.17
CA ASP A 70 -12.77 2.93 -9.07
C ASP A 70 -13.71 2.04 -8.25
N PRO A 71 -14.85 2.60 -7.79
CA PRO A 71 -15.81 1.82 -7.00
C PRO A 71 -16.42 0.64 -7.76
N GLY A 72 -16.49 0.72 -9.08
CA GLY A 72 -17.03 -0.36 -9.91
C GLY A 72 -16.18 -1.63 -9.86
N THR A 73 -14.87 -1.49 -9.71
CA THR A 73 -13.93 -2.61 -9.58
C THR A 73 -13.38 -2.75 -8.17
N LEU A 74 -13.84 -1.95 -7.22
CA LEU A 74 -13.35 -1.92 -5.84
C LEU A 74 -11.84 -1.74 -5.78
N SER A 75 -11.32 -0.78 -6.54
CA SER A 75 -9.90 -0.53 -6.68
C SER A 75 -9.53 0.90 -6.31
N ILE A 76 -8.33 1.06 -5.75
CA ILE A 76 -7.70 2.35 -5.51
C ILE A 76 -6.30 2.28 -6.08
N ALA A 77 -5.97 3.18 -7.01
CA ALA A 77 -4.62 3.32 -7.51
C ALA A 77 -3.96 4.54 -6.85
N PHE A 78 -2.69 4.45 -6.52
CA PHE A 78 -1.95 5.58 -5.97
C PHE A 78 -0.63 5.77 -6.69
N ARG A 79 -0.20 7.02 -6.80
CA ARG A 79 1.07 7.41 -7.41
C ARG A 79 1.67 8.54 -6.60
N GLN A 80 2.89 8.34 -6.12
CA GLN A 80 3.61 9.38 -5.41
C GLN A 80 3.87 10.57 -6.34
N LEU A 81 3.52 11.77 -5.87
CA LEU A 81 3.82 13.03 -6.53
C LEU A 81 5.16 13.58 -6.04
N GLU A 82 5.39 13.51 -4.74
CA GLU A 82 6.64 13.89 -4.10
C GLU A 82 6.79 13.11 -2.79
N GLY A 83 8.00 12.95 -2.30
CA GLY A 83 8.24 12.28 -1.03
C GLY A 83 9.65 11.73 -0.87
N ASP A 84 9.83 10.96 0.19
CA ASP A 84 11.12 10.42 0.59
C ASP A 84 11.64 9.32 -0.35
N ALA A 85 10.75 8.58 -0.99
CA ALA A 85 11.14 7.60 -2.01
C ALA A 85 11.33 8.28 -3.36
N ALA A 86 12.13 7.68 -4.23
CA ALA A 86 12.26 8.14 -5.61
C ALA A 86 11.03 7.78 -6.43
N LEU A 87 10.43 6.62 -6.13
CA LEU A 87 9.20 6.15 -6.76
C LEU A 87 8.42 5.31 -5.77
N PHE A 88 7.13 5.59 -5.68
CA PHE A 88 6.21 4.77 -4.88
C PHE A 88 4.82 4.88 -5.50
N ASP A 89 4.42 3.82 -6.18
CA ASP A 89 3.08 3.72 -6.77
C ASP A 89 2.54 2.30 -6.63
N GLY A 90 1.24 2.18 -6.70
CA GLY A 90 0.61 0.88 -6.56
C GLY A 90 -0.91 0.92 -6.60
N SER A 91 -1.50 -0.15 -6.08
CA SER A 91 -2.94 -0.27 -6.04
C SER A 91 -3.42 -1.20 -4.93
N TRP A 92 -4.65 -0.95 -4.52
CA TRP A 92 -5.46 -1.80 -3.67
C TRP A 92 -6.61 -2.32 -4.50
N LYS A 93 -6.97 -3.59 -4.31
CA LYS A 93 -8.17 -4.16 -4.91
C LYS A 93 -8.86 -5.07 -3.91
N CYS A 94 -10.18 -4.95 -3.80
CA CYS A 94 -11.02 -5.83 -3.00
C CYS A 94 -11.84 -6.72 -3.92
N ALA A 95 -12.01 -7.97 -3.52
CA ALA A 95 -12.80 -8.93 -4.26
C ALA A 95 -13.55 -9.85 -3.30
N ASP A 96 -14.62 -10.45 -3.78
CA ASP A 96 -15.35 -11.47 -3.03
C ASP A 96 -14.48 -12.71 -2.89
N ALA A 97 -14.58 -13.37 -1.74
CA ALA A 97 -13.85 -14.60 -1.46
C ALA A 97 -14.70 -15.50 -0.58
N ALA A 98 -14.34 -16.78 -0.49
CA ALA A 98 -15.05 -17.73 0.36
C ALA A 98 -15.07 -17.21 1.81
N SER A 99 -16.26 -17.09 2.39
CA SER A 99 -16.48 -16.65 3.77
C SER A 99 -16.03 -15.22 4.07
N GLY A 100 -15.94 -14.34 3.06
CA GLY A 100 -15.54 -12.95 3.29
C GLY A 100 -15.00 -12.28 2.05
N SER A 101 -13.88 -11.58 2.20
CA SER A 101 -13.26 -10.78 1.15
C SER A 101 -11.79 -11.07 1.00
N GLU A 102 -11.25 -10.71 -0.14
CA GLU A 102 -9.82 -10.71 -0.42
C GLU A 102 -9.36 -9.29 -0.68
N ILE A 103 -8.23 -8.92 -0.08
CA ILE A 103 -7.54 -7.68 -0.39
C ILE A 103 -6.26 -8.04 -1.15
N MET A 104 -6.04 -7.38 -2.28
CA MET A 104 -4.79 -7.46 -3.03
C MET A 104 -4.12 -6.09 -3.00
N PHE A 105 -2.89 -6.04 -2.54
CA PHE A 105 -2.04 -4.86 -2.56
C PHE A 105 -0.84 -5.12 -3.45
N SER A 106 -0.53 -4.18 -4.32
CA SER A 106 0.66 -4.24 -5.16
C SER A 106 1.28 -2.85 -5.22
N ALA A 107 2.59 -2.77 -5.05
CA ALA A 107 3.29 -1.49 -5.13
C ALA A 107 4.70 -1.66 -5.68
N ARG A 108 5.15 -0.63 -6.40
CA ARG A 108 6.55 -0.49 -6.79
C ARG A 108 7.20 0.53 -5.88
N LEU A 109 8.36 0.18 -5.36
CA LEU A 109 9.12 1.03 -4.44
C LEU A 109 10.56 1.15 -4.90
N ASP A 110 11.04 2.39 -5.01
CA ASP A 110 12.43 2.71 -5.29
C ASP A 110 12.88 3.81 -4.31
N MET A 111 13.88 3.52 -3.51
CA MET A 111 14.38 4.48 -2.52
C MET A 111 15.33 5.52 -3.14
N GLY A 112 15.78 5.32 -4.39
CA GLY A 112 16.51 6.34 -5.13
C GLY A 112 17.98 6.47 -4.78
N ILE A 113 18.55 5.47 -4.13
CA ILE A 113 19.99 5.46 -3.78
C ILE A 113 20.64 4.27 -4.49
N PRO A 114 21.03 4.40 -5.76
CA PRO A 114 21.50 3.26 -6.55
C PRO A 114 22.69 2.50 -5.94
N SER A 115 23.61 3.22 -5.32
CA SER A 115 24.80 2.61 -4.71
C SER A 115 24.48 1.76 -3.48
N LEU A 116 23.29 1.91 -2.89
CA LEU A 116 22.85 1.17 -1.71
C LEU A 116 21.60 0.33 -1.98
N ALA A 117 21.13 0.27 -3.23
CA ALA A 117 19.88 -0.41 -3.58
C ALA A 117 19.89 -1.88 -3.16
N ASP A 118 21.00 -2.59 -3.38
CA ASP A 118 21.11 -4.02 -3.03
C ASP A 118 21.03 -4.26 -1.52
N ALA A 119 21.39 -3.29 -0.70
CA ALA A 119 21.34 -3.40 0.76
C ALA A 119 20.04 -2.87 1.34
N LEU A 120 19.54 -1.73 0.84
CA LEU A 120 18.40 -1.02 1.42
C LEU A 120 17.05 -1.44 0.86
N GLU A 121 16.96 -1.74 -0.44
CA GLU A 121 15.67 -2.08 -1.06
C GLU A 121 15.03 -3.35 -0.50
N PRO A 122 15.78 -4.44 -0.25
CA PRO A 122 15.16 -5.62 0.38
C PRO A 122 14.61 -5.35 1.77
N ILE A 123 15.29 -4.51 2.54
CA ILE A 123 14.85 -4.11 3.88
C ILE A 123 13.60 -3.23 3.78
N ALA A 124 13.61 -2.26 2.88
CA ALA A 124 12.48 -1.38 2.66
C ALA A 124 11.25 -2.15 2.18
N ALA A 125 11.42 -3.09 1.26
CA ALA A 125 10.32 -3.93 0.76
C ALA A 125 9.71 -4.79 1.87
N ARG A 126 10.54 -5.38 2.73
CA ARG A 126 10.06 -6.17 3.87
C ARG A 126 9.29 -5.30 4.87
N THR A 127 9.82 -4.11 5.16
CA THR A 127 9.17 -3.16 6.07
C THR A 127 7.83 -2.71 5.50
N LEU A 128 7.74 -2.49 4.19
CA LEU A 128 6.48 -2.15 3.54
C LEU A 128 5.45 -3.27 3.71
N ILE A 129 5.84 -4.53 3.48
CA ILE A 129 4.95 -5.67 3.67
C ILE A 129 4.43 -5.71 5.11
N GLU A 130 5.32 -5.61 6.09
CA GLU A 130 4.95 -5.63 7.52
C GLU A 130 4.00 -4.49 7.87
N ASN A 131 4.26 -3.28 7.37
CA ASN A 131 3.39 -2.13 7.60
C ASN A 131 2.02 -2.30 6.97
N ILE A 132 1.95 -2.77 5.74
CA ILE A 132 0.66 -2.98 5.05
C ILE A 132 -0.18 -4.01 5.78
N VAL A 133 0.41 -5.13 6.20
CA VAL A 133 -0.30 -6.15 6.98
C VAL A 133 -0.82 -5.56 8.29
N SER A 134 0.01 -4.81 9.00
CA SER A 134 -0.37 -4.15 10.25
C SER A 134 -1.50 -3.12 10.03
N ILE A 135 -1.41 -2.33 8.98
CA ILE A 135 -2.42 -1.33 8.62
C ILE A 135 -3.76 -2.02 8.32
N VAL A 136 -3.76 -3.04 7.49
CA VAL A 136 -4.98 -3.78 7.15
C VAL A 136 -5.63 -4.36 8.41
N ARG A 137 -4.85 -4.96 9.30
CA ARG A 137 -5.37 -5.51 10.55
C ARG A 137 -5.91 -4.44 11.49
N GLY A 138 -5.32 -3.27 11.49
CA GLY A 138 -5.86 -2.12 12.23
C GLY A 138 -7.21 -1.66 11.68
N LEU A 139 -7.35 -1.67 10.36
CA LEU A 139 -8.56 -1.19 9.68
C LEU A 139 -9.73 -2.18 9.77
N VAL A 140 -9.49 -3.45 9.51
CA VAL A 140 -10.57 -4.45 9.34
C VAL A 140 -10.65 -5.46 10.49
N GLY A 141 -9.68 -5.45 11.41
CA GLY A 141 -9.57 -6.44 12.46
C GLY A 141 -8.81 -7.66 11.95
N ARG A 142 -9.47 -8.83 11.88
CA ARG A 142 -8.81 -10.05 11.42
C ARG A 142 -8.56 -10.02 9.91
N ALA A 143 -7.31 -10.27 9.54
CA ALA A 143 -6.91 -10.46 8.15
C ALA A 143 -5.76 -11.46 8.10
N ASP A 144 -5.90 -12.49 7.26
CA ASP A 144 -4.95 -13.57 7.15
C ASP A 144 -4.15 -13.42 5.85
N VAL A 145 -2.83 -13.36 5.94
CA VAL A 145 -1.97 -13.27 4.76
C VAL A 145 -2.00 -14.62 4.03
N THR A 146 -2.45 -14.62 2.79
CA THR A 146 -2.52 -15.83 1.95
C THR A 146 -1.38 -15.90 0.95
N ALA A 147 -0.80 -14.75 0.60
CA ALA A 147 0.39 -14.68 -0.22
C ALA A 147 1.09 -13.35 0.02
N SER A 148 2.41 -13.35 0.00
CA SER A 148 3.21 -12.13 0.01
C SER A 148 4.54 -12.40 -0.66
N GLY A 149 5.10 -11.38 -1.31
CA GLY A 149 6.38 -11.53 -1.98
C GLY A 149 6.92 -10.24 -2.55
N VAL A 150 8.19 -10.29 -2.88
CA VAL A 150 8.93 -9.20 -3.51
C VAL A 150 9.44 -9.70 -4.86
N VAL A 151 9.11 -8.95 -5.92
CA VAL A 151 9.60 -9.25 -7.27
C VAL A 151 10.67 -8.24 -7.64
N VAL A 152 11.82 -8.74 -8.03
CA VAL A 152 12.91 -7.93 -8.54
C VAL A 152 12.83 -7.95 -10.06
N PRO A 153 12.76 -6.80 -10.74
CA PRO A 153 12.78 -6.78 -12.20
C PRO A 153 14.06 -7.42 -12.72
N VAL A 154 13.94 -8.26 -13.74
CA VAL A 154 15.10 -8.80 -14.44
C VAL A 154 15.74 -7.64 -15.21
N PRO A 155 17.06 -7.38 -15.07
CA PRO A 155 17.71 -6.33 -15.81
C PRO A 155 17.55 -6.52 -17.31
N ALA A 156 17.25 -5.43 -18.04
CA ALA A 156 17.21 -5.46 -19.50
C ALA A 156 18.61 -5.81 -20.01
N GLY A 157 18.72 -6.82 -20.87
CA GLY A 157 20.01 -7.30 -21.36
C GLY A 157 20.60 -8.46 -20.59
N GLY A 158 20.03 -8.86 -19.46
CA GLY A 158 20.45 -10.06 -18.73
C GLY A 158 20.01 -11.36 -19.39
N ALA A 159 19.35 -11.30 -20.54
CA ALA A 159 18.84 -12.44 -21.25
C ALA A 159 19.75 -12.98 -22.34
N SER A 160 20.98 -12.53 -22.41
CA SER A 160 21.95 -13.04 -23.37
C SER A 160 22.65 -14.30 -22.89
#